data_bd5fd16061e07b2a3aaaa2b0e4369216
#
_entry.id   bd5fd16061e07b2a3aaaa2b0e4369216
#
_cell.length_a   1.000
_cell.length_b   1.000
_cell.length_c   1.000
_cell.angle_alpha   90.00
_cell.angle_beta   90.00
_cell.angle_gamma   90.00
#
_symmetry.space_group_name_H-M   'P 1'
#
loop_
_entity.id
_entity.type
_entity.pdbx_description
1 polymer ?
#
loop_
_entity_poly.entity_id
_entity_poly.type
_entity_poly.pdbx_seq_one_letter_code
_entity_poly.pdbx_strand_id
1 'polypeptide(L)'
;LMVIFAGLGTEVVAAYGAASRVEALLLIVMMALSSVLAPFVSQNCGAGNPARARAALLLCMRFALLFQLAIYGLVWLLAPLIANLFSDHPQVVRLIVLYLHLVPIGYGFQGMVMLLASALNGVRASTVSFVFNGMRLFVFLLPGAWLGAKLGGEQGIYLGILLANL
;
A
#
# COMPACT_ATOMS: atom_id res chain seq x y z
N LEU A 1 -2.11 -9.67 -10.32
CA LEU A 1 -2.94 -10.04 -9.16
C LEU A 1 -4.32 -10.54 -9.58
N MET A 2 -5.08 -9.81 -10.41
CA MET A 2 -6.43 -10.22 -10.86
C MET A 2 -6.48 -11.66 -11.42
N VAL A 3 -5.48 -12.09 -12.19
CA VAL A 3 -5.42 -13.46 -12.72
C VAL A 3 -5.27 -14.51 -11.60
N ILE A 4 -4.51 -14.18 -10.56
CA ILE A 4 -4.34 -15.07 -9.39
C ILE A 4 -5.67 -15.17 -8.61
N PHE A 5 -6.36 -14.05 -8.42
CA PHE A 5 -7.67 -14.02 -7.75
C PHE A 5 -8.76 -14.74 -8.58
N ALA A 6 -8.75 -14.61 -9.90
CA ALA A 6 -9.70 -15.29 -10.78
C ALA A 6 -9.65 -16.82 -10.65
N GLY A 7 -8.48 -17.37 -10.33
CA GLY A 7 -8.30 -18.81 -10.07
C GLY A 7 -8.97 -19.30 -8.76
N LEU A 8 -9.35 -18.39 -7.84
CA LEU A 8 -10.00 -18.72 -6.56
C LEU A 8 -11.52 -18.49 -6.55
N GLY A 9 -12.06 -17.88 -7.59
CA GLY A 9 -13.51 -17.66 -7.72
C GLY A 9 -13.92 -16.21 -7.90
N THR A 10 -15.14 -16.01 -8.38
CA THR A 10 -15.71 -14.68 -8.68
C THR A 10 -15.91 -13.82 -7.43
N GLU A 11 -16.17 -14.42 -6.30
CA GLU A 11 -16.39 -13.74 -5.01
C GLU A 11 -15.08 -13.10 -4.48
N VAL A 12 -13.95 -13.79 -4.68
CA VAL A 12 -12.63 -13.28 -4.30
C VAL A 12 -12.25 -12.07 -5.18
N VAL A 13 -12.56 -12.14 -6.48
CA VAL A 13 -12.36 -11.02 -7.41
C VAL A 13 -13.22 -9.82 -7.03
N ALA A 14 -14.50 -10.06 -6.70
CA ALA A 14 -15.42 -9.00 -6.27
C ALA A 14 -14.94 -8.34 -4.96
N ALA A 15 -14.56 -9.15 -3.97
CA ALA A 15 -14.04 -8.65 -2.69
C ALA A 15 -12.76 -7.83 -2.87
N TYR A 16 -11.82 -8.31 -3.68
CA TYR A 16 -10.60 -7.56 -3.98
C TYR A 16 -10.88 -6.25 -4.75
N GLY A 17 -11.84 -6.27 -5.68
CA GLY A 17 -12.27 -5.07 -6.40
C GLY A 17 -12.85 -3.99 -5.48
N ALA A 18 -13.64 -4.38 -4.49
CA ALA A 18 -14.15 -3.48 -3.45
C ALA A 18 -13.02 -2.98 -2.53
N ALA A 19 -12.20 -3.91 -2.02
CA ALA A 19 -11.11 -3.61 -1.11
C ALA A 19 -10.05 -2.69 -1.73
N SER A 20 -9.72 -2.85 -3.01
CA SER A 20 -8.77 -1.98 -3.73
C SER A 20 -9.27 -0.53 -3.88
N ARG A 21 -10.57 -0.30 -3.92
CA ARG A 21 -11.14 1.06 -3.90
C ARG A 21 -10.94 1.71 -2.53
N VAL A 22 -11.16 0.95 -1.47
CA VAL A 22 -10.86 1.42 -0.10
C VAL A 22 -9.37 1.71 0.05
N GLU A 23 -8.50 0.82 -0.42
CA GLU A 23 -7.03 1.02 -0.44
C GLU A 23 -6.64 2.35 -1.11
N ALA A 24 -7.20 2.65 -2.28
CA ALA A 24 -6.92 3.89 -2.99
C ALA A 24 -7.28 5.13 -2.15
N LEU A 25 -8.40 5.10 -1.43
CA LEU A 25 -8.81 6.17 -0.52
C LEU A 25 -7.87 6.29 0.68
N LEU A 26 -7.43 5.17 1.25
CA LEU A 26 -6.52 5.16 2.41
C LEU A 26 -5.13 5.69 2.07
N LEU A 27 -4.69 5.51 0.83
CA LEU A 27 -3.38 5.97 0.35
C LEU A 27 -3.40 7.38 -0.25
N ILE A 28 -4.57 8.02 -0.41
CA ILE A 28 -4.69 9.32 -1.07
C ILE A 28 -3.82 10.41 -0.41
N VAL A 29 -3.72 10.41 0.91
CA VAL A 29 -2.89 11.37 1.67
C VAL A 29 -1.40 11.11 1.39
N MET A 30 -0.99 9.84 1.28
CA MET A 30 0.40 9.48 0.93
C MET A 30 0.74 9.88 -0.50
N MET A 31 -0.21 9.74 -1.43
CA MET A 31 -0.04 10.20 -2.82
C MET A 31 0.11 11.71 -2.90
N ALA A 32 -0.73 12.47 -2.19
CA ALA A 32 -0.64 13.92 -2.12
C ALA A 32 0.69 14.37 -1.49
N LEU A 33 1.12 13.75 -0.40
CA LEU A 33 2.39 14.07 0.26
C LEU A 33 3.59 13.75 -0.65
N SER A 34 3.54 12.62 -1.36
CA SER A 34 4.57 12.24 -2.34
C SER A 34 4.70 13.24 -3.48
N SER A 35 3.58 13.79 -3.98
CA SER A 35 3.60 14.76 -5.09
C SER A 35 4.29 16.08 -4.71
N VAL A 36 4.21 16.49 -3.44
CA VAL A 36 4.85 17.70 -2.93
C VAL A 36 6.31 17.47 -2.52
N LEU A 37 6.64 16.26 -2.06
CA LEU A 37 7.97 15.95 -1.55
C LEU A 37 9.05 15.97 -2.64
N ALA A 38 8.77 15.48 -3.85
CA ALA A 38 9.75 15.47 -4.94
C ALA A 38 10.27 16.88 -5.31
N PRO A 39 9.40 17.88 -5.61
CA PRO A 39 9.87 19.23 -5.88
C PRO A 39 10.53 19.89 -4.68
N PHE A 40 10.05 19.64 -3.45
CA PHE A 40 10.68 20.14 -2.23
C PHE A 40 12.13 19.64 -2.08
N VAL A 41 12.35 18.33 -2.26
CA VAL A 41 13.68 17.71 -2.21
C VAL A 41 14.57 18.28 -3.31
N SER A 42 14.06 18.37 -4.54
CA SER A 42 14.80 18.90 -5.69
C SER A 42 15.30 20.34 -5.44
N GLN A 43 14.40 21.22 -4.98
CA GLN A 43 14.72 22.62 -4.69
C GLN A 43 15.77 22.76 -3.57
N ASN A 44 15.60 22.03 -2.46
CA ASN A 44 16.54 22.13 -1.35
C ASN A 44 17.93 21.55 -1.69
N CYS A 45 17.99 20.43 -2.41
CA CYS A 45 19.26 19.86 -2.89
C CYS A 45 19.93 20.79 -3.89
N GLY A 46 19.17 21.38 -4.82
CA GLY A 46 19.70 22.34 -5.79
C GLY A 46 20.21 23.64 -5.14
N ALA A 47 19.64 24.05 -4.02
CA ALA A 47 20.08 25.20 -3.22
C ALA A 47 21.23 24.86 -2.24
N GLY A 48 21.84 23.67 -2.30
CA GLY A 48 22.93 23.26 -1.42
C GLY A 48 22.51 22.91 0.01
N ASN A 49 21.22 22.64 0.25
CA ASN A 49 20.67 22.31 1.56
C ASN A 49 20.15 20.87 1.67
N PRO A 50 20.95 19.82 1.42
CA PRO A 50 20.50 18.42 1.45
C PRO A 50 20.05 17.98 2.86
N ALA A 51 20.60 18.58 3.90
CA ALA A 51 20.20 18.28 5.28
C ALA A 51 18.70 18.61 5.52
N ARG A 52 18.22 19.73 4.96
CA ARG A 52 16.80 20.12 5.04
C ARG A 52 15.91 19.16 4.25
N ALA A 53 16.34 18.73 3.07
CA ALA A 53 15.63 17.73 2.27
C ALA A 53 15.50 16.41 3.02
N ARG A 54 16.60 15.92 3.64
CA ARG A 54 16.60 14.71 4.46
C ARG A 54 15.69 14.83 5.68
N ALA A 55 15.73 15.95 6.38
CA ALA A 55 14.88 16.17 7.55
C ALA A 55 13.40 16.14 7.17
N ALA A 56 13.01 16.76 6.05
CA ALA A 56 11.65 16.73 5.54
C ALA A 56 11.22 15.31 5.17
N LEU A 57 12.06 14.53 4.46
CA LEU A 57 11.76 13.14 4.14
C LEU A 57 11.52 12.31 5.40
N LEU A 58 12.38 12.40 6.40
CA LEU A 58 12.22 11.66 7.66
C LEU A 58 10.96 12.05 8.42
N LEU A 59 10.61 13.34 8.43
CA LEU A 59 9.37 13.82 9.02
C LEU A 59 8.14 13.26 8.30
N CYS A 60 8.16 13.29 6.96
CA CYS A 60 7.08 12.72 6.14
C CYS A 60 6.95 11.20 6.36
N MET A 61 8.06 10.47 6.48
CA MET A 61 8.03 9.02 6.74
C MET A 61 7.46 8.70 8.13
N ARG A 62 7.83 9.46 9.15
CA ARG A 62 7.24 9.33 10.50
C ARG A 62 5.75 9.64 10.49
N PHE A 63 5.36 10.72 9.83
CA PHE A 63 3.95 11.06 9.65
C PHE A 63 3.20 9.94 8.93
N ALA A 64 3.74 9.41 7.82
CA ALA A 64 3.13 8.32 7.07
C ALA A 64 2.86 7.10 7.95
N LEU A 65 3.84 6.70 8.76
CA LEU A 65 3.71 5.55 9.64
C LEU A 65 2.62 5.76 10.70
N LEU A 66 2.67 6.89 11.41
CA LEU A 66 1.71 7.20 12.47
C LEU A 66 0.29 7.41 11.93
N PHE A 67 0.16 8.14 10.82
CA PHE A 67 -1.11 8.40 10.17
C PHE A 67 -1.76 7.10 9.68
N GLN A 68 -0.99 6.25 8.99
CA GLN A 68 -1.52 4.98 8.50
C GLN A 68 -1.86 3.99 9.62
N LEU A 69 -1.10 4.02 10.73
CA LEU A 69 -1.45 3.22 11.90
C LEU A 69 -2.77 3.68 12.53
N ALA A 70 -2.99 5.00 12.64
CA ALA A 70 -4.27 5.55 13.13
C ALA A 70 -5.42 5.20 12.19
N ILE A 71 -5.23 5.37 10.88
CA ILE A 71 -6.23 4.98 9.86
C ILE A 71 -6.49 3.48 9.88
N TYR A 72 -5.45 2.64 10.05
CA TYR A 72 -5.63 1.19 10.19
C TYR A 72 -6.53 0.85 11.37
N GLY A 73 -6.32 1.45 12.54
CA GLY A 73 -7.18 1.24 13.71
C GLY A 73 -8.65 1.62 13.43
N LEU A 74 -8.88 2.73 12.73
CA LEU A 74 -10.22 3.17 12.34
C LEU A 74 -10.87 2.19 11.35
N VAL A 75 -10.12 1.79 10.31
CA VAL A 75 -10.59 0.83 9.30
C VAL A 75 -10.88 -0.53 9.93
N TRP A 76 -10.03 -0.98 10.85
CA TRP A 76 -10.22 -2.23 11.57
C TRP A 76 -11.54 -2.27 12.33
N LEU A 77 -11.89 -1.17 13.03
CA LEU A 77 -13.17 -1.03 13.75
C LEU A 77 -14.37 -0.95 12.80
N LEU A 78 -14.22 -0.25 11.67
CA LEU A 78 -15.30 0.01 10.72
C LEU A 78 -15.39 -1.05 9.60
N ALA A 79 -14.50 -2.05 9.58
CA ALA A 79 -14.39 -3.02 8.49
C ALA A 79 -15.74 -3.70 8.14
N PRO A 80 -16.57 -4.17 9.11
CA PRO A 80 -17.86 -4.76 8.78
C PRO A 80 -18.83 -3.75 8.15
N LEU A 81 -18.83 -2.51 8.64
CA LEU A 81 -19.69 -1.45 8.10
C LEU A 81 -19.26 -1.11 6.65
N ILE A 82 -17.97 -0.93 6.44
CA ILE A 82 -17.41 -0.66 5.11
C ILE A 82 -17.74 -1.81 4.15
N ALA A 83 -17.55 -3.06 4.57
CA ALA A 83 -17.82 -4.22 3.73
C ALA A 83 -19.28 -4.33 3.30
N ASN A 84 -20.22 -4.06 4.19
CA ASN A 84 -21.67 -4.08 3.90
C ASN A 84 -22.10 -2.95 2.94
N LEU A 85 -21.33 -1.88 2.80
CA LEU A 85 -21.59 -0.85 1.76
C LEU A 85 -21.29 -1.33 0.34
N PHE A 86 -20.44 -2.36 0.20
CA PHE A 86 -20.00 -2.86 -1.11
C PHE A 86 -20.74 -4.11 -1.56
N SER A 87 -21.29 -4.90 -0.66
CA SER A 87 -22.00 -6.16 -0.99
C SER A 87 -22.92 -6.62 0.12
N ASP A 88 -24.06 -7.19 -0.28
CA ASP A 88 -25.00 -7.90 0.62
C ASP A 88 -24.67 -9.40 0.69
N HIS A 89 -23.74 -9.90 -0.13
CA HIS A 89 -23.36 -11.31 -0.16
C HIS A 89 -22.47 -11.66 1.03
N PRO A 90 -22.88 -12.56 1.95
CA PRO A 90 -22.14 -12.82 3.19
C PRO A 90 -20.68 -13.25 2.97
N GLN A 91 -20.42 -14.03 1.91
CA GLN A 91 -19.07 -14.50 1.59
C GLN A 91 -18.16 -13.36 1.10
N VAL A 92 -18.68 -12.48 0.24
CA VAL A 92 -17.93 -11.29 -0.24
C VAL A 92 -17.66 -10.33 0.92
N VAL A 93 -18.65 -10.08 1.77
CA VAL A 93 -18.49 -9.24 2.98
C VAL A 93 -17.40 -9.80 3.88
N ARG A 94 -17.40 -11.10 4.16
CA ARG A 94 -16.36 -11.77 4.95
C ARG A 94 -14.97 -11.58 4.36
N LEU A 95 -14.83 -11.71 3.04
CA LEU A 95 -13.55 -11.53 2.35
C LEU A 95 -13.05 -10.09 2.39
N ILE A 96 -13.95 -9.10 2.24
CA ILE A 96 -13.61 -7.67 2.37
C ILE A 96 -13.13 -7.39 3.80
N VAL A 97 -13.86 -7.86 4.82
CA VAL A 97 -13.48 -7.68 6.23
C VAL A 97 -12.11 -8.29 6.50
N LEU A 98 -11.86 -9.51 6.02
CA LEU A 98 -10.57 -10.18 6.17
C LEU A 98 -9.44 -9.37 5.52
N TYR A 99 -9.66 -8.86 4.31
CA TYR A 99 -8.70 -7.98 3.63
C TYR A 99 -8.40 -6.72 4.45
N LEU A 100 -9.45 -6.02 4.91
CA LEU A 100 -9.32 -4.77 5.67
C LEU A 100 -8.68 -4.96 7.05
N HIS A 101 -8.72 -6.16 7.61
CA HIS A 101 -8.03 -6.49 8.85
C HIS A 101 -6.56 -6.84 8.66
N LEU A 102 -6.19 -7.43 7.52
CA LEU A 102 -4.82 -7.92 7.28
C LEU A 102 -3.96 -6.94 6.50
N VAL A 103 -4.43 -6.51 5.33
CA VAL A 103 -3.57 -5.80 4.36
C VAL A 103 -3.20 -4.37 4.80
N PRO A 104 -4.11 -3.55 5.38
CA PRO A 104 -3.81 -2.16 5.68
C PRO A 104 -2.74 -1.95 6.76
N ILE A 105 -2.39 -2.97 7.55
CA ILE A 105 -1.27 -2.89 8.50
C ILE A 105 0.05 -2.57 7.80
N GLY A 106 0.22 -3.03 6.55
CA GLY A 106 1.40 -2.76 5.71
C GLY A 106 1.40 -1.38 5.04
N TYR A 107 0.29 -0.62 5.07
CA TYR A 107 0.21 0.65 4.33
C TYR A 107 1.11 1.75 4.88
N GLY A 108 1.50 1.68 6.15
CA GLY A 108 2.50 2.58 6.72
C GLY A 108 3.85 2.44 6.01
N PHE A 109 4.30 1.21 5.82
CA PHE A 109 5.54 0.89 5.09
C PHE A 109 5.41 1.20 3.59
N GLN A 110 4.27 0.86 2.98
CA GLN A 110 3.99 1.22 1.59
C GLN A 110 4.04 2.75 1.39
N GLY A 111 3.48 3.54 2.30
CA GLY A 111 3.58 4.99 2.29
C GLY A 111 5.02 5.48 2.38
N MET A 112 5.84 4.90 3.25
CA MET A 112 7.27 5.23 3.34
C MET A 112 8.01 4.93 2.04
N VAL A 113 7.73 3.80 1.39
CA VAL A 113 8.31 3.44 0.09
C VAL A 113 7.91 4.46 -0.98
N MET A 114 6.65 4.90 -1.02
CA MET A 114 6.18 5.94 -1.93
C MET A 114 6.91 7.27 -1.73
N LEU A 115 7.10 7.69 -0.48
CA LEU A 115 7.81 8.92 -0.12
C LEU A 115 9.29 8.83 -0.48
N LEU A 116 9.94 7.69 -0.22
CA LEU A 116 11.32 7.46 -0.60
C LEU A 116 11.51 7.51 -2.12
N ALA A 117 10.62 6.83 -2.87
CA ALA A 117 10.64 6.86 -4.33
C ALA A 117 10.46 8.29 -4.86
N SER A 118 9.55 9.06 -4.27
CA SER A 118 9.34 10.48 -4.59
C SER A 118 10.60 11.32 -4.33
N ALA A 119 11.24 11.15 -3.19
CA ALA A 119 12.49 11.85 -2.86
C ALA A 119 13.63 11.49 -3.81
N LEU A 120 13.77 10.20 -4.18
CA LEU A 120 14.77 9.74 -5.17
C LEU A 120 14.52 10.37 -6.54
N ASN A 121 13.26 10.49 -6.96
CA ASN A 121 12.91 11.19 -8.20
C ASN A 121 13.28 12.69 -8.12
N GLY A 122 13.13 13.32 -6.97
CA GLY A 122 13.52 14.70 -6.72
C GLY A 122 15.04 14.95 -6.89
N VAL A 123 15.89 13.98 -6.57
CA VAL A 123 17.35 14.05 -6.77
C VAL A 123 17.81 13.43 -8.10
N ARG A 124 16.91 13.23 -9.05
CA ARG A 124 17.19 12.63 -10.38
C ARG A 124 17.70 11.18 -10.34
N ALA A 125 17.45 10.47 -9.23
CA ALA A 125 17.78 9.05 -9.07
C ALA A 125 16.59 8.13 -9.44
N SER A 126 15.84 8.48 -10.50
CA SER A 126 14.63 7.76 -10.93
C SER A 126 14.88 6.30 -11.28
N THR A 127 16.08 5.97 -11.81
CA THR A 127 16.46 4.57 -12.09
C THR A 127 16.47 3.73 -10.81
N VAL A 128 17.01 4.29 -9.72
CA VAL A 128 17.02 3.61 -8.40
C VAL A 128 15.60 3.40 -7.90
N SER A 129 14.75 4.43 -8.00
CA SER A 129 13.33 4.35 -7.65
C SER A 129 12.60 3.29 -8.48
N PHE A 130 12.85 3.24 -9.79
CA PHE A 130 12.26 2.27 -10.70
C PHE A 130 12.67 0.83 -10.35
N VAL A 131 13.96 0.58 -10.17
CA VAL A 131 14.49 -0.75 -9.80
C VAL A 131 13.90 -1.20 -8.46
N PHE A 132 13.89 -0.32 -7.47
CA PHE A 132 13.35 -0.63 -6.14
C PHE A 132 11.87 -1.01 -6.18
N ASN A 133 11.03 -0.21 -6.88
CA ASN A 133 9.61 -0.53 -7.05
C ASN A 133 9.39 -1.79 -7.90
N GLY A 134 10.22 -1.99 -8.92
CA GLY A 134 10.20 -3.20 -9.75
C GLY A 134 10.51 -4.45 -8.93
N MET A 135 11.56 -4.42 -8.12
CA MET A 135 11.91 -5.53 -7.22
C MET A 135 10.77 -5.82 -6.25
N ARG A 136 10.18 -4.80 -5.62
CA ARG A 136 9.03 -4.97 -4.74
C ARG A 136 7.88 -5.68 -5.44
N LEU A 137 7.54 -5.26 -6.66
CA LEU A 137 6.43 -5.82 -7.42
C LEU A 137 6.70 -7.26 -7.88
N PHE A 138 7.87 -7.49 -8.53
CA PHE A 138 8.15 -8.75 -9.21
C PHE A 138 8.78 -9.81 -8.31
N VAL A 139 9.54 -9.41 -7.28
CA VAL A 139 10.23 -10.35 -6.38
C VAL A 139 9.41 -10.64 -5.13
N PHE A 140 8.67 -9.66 -4.61
CA PHE A 140 7.93 -9.84 -3.36
C PHE A 140 6.43 -9.98 -3.58
N LEU A 141 5.78 -9.04 -4.28
CA LEU A 141 4.32 -9.01 -4.38
C LEU A 141 3.76 -10.17 -5.23
N LEU A 142 4.26 -10.37 -6.44
CA LEU A 142 3.73 -11.41 -7.32
C LEU A 142 4.04 -12.82 -6.79
N PRO A 143 5.29 -13.18 -6.42
CA PRO A 143 5.57 -14.48 -5.85
C PRO A 143 4.91 -14.70 -4.49
N GLY A 144 4.86 -13.67 -3.63
CA GLY A 144 4.19 -13.74 -2.35
C GLY A 144 2.69 -14.01 -2.47
N ALA A 145 1.99 -13.30 -3.36
CA ALA A 145 0.59 -13.53 -3.64
C ALA A 145 0.34 -14.92 -4.27
N TRP A 146 1.20 -15.37 -5.18
CA TRP A 146 1.07 -16.66 -5.82
C TRP A 146 1.32 -17.86 -4.87
N LEU A 147 2.39 -17.77 -4.07
CA LEU A 147 2.68 -18.76 -3.03
C LEU A 147 1.60 -18.77 -1.95
N GLY A 148 1.15 -17.58 -1.53
CA GLY A 148 0.04 -17.43 -0.61
C GLY A 148 -1.24 -18.09 -1.10
N ALA A 149 -1.58 -17.90 -2.39
CA ALA A 149 -2.73 -18.55 -3.03
C ALA A 149 -2.65 -20.08 -2.97
N LYS A 150 -1.46 -20.63 -3.21
CA LYS A 150 -1.25 -22.10 -3.22
C LYS A 150 -1.27 -22.72 -1.83
N LEU A 151 -0.75 -22.03 -0.82
CA LEU A 151 -0.55 -22.56 0.53
C LEU A 151 -1.73 -22.31 1.46
N GLY A 152 -2.42 -21.17 1.31
CA GLY A 152 -3.46 -20.75 2.25
C GLY A 152 -4.73 -20.19 1.60
N GLY A 153 -4.92 -20.40 0.29
CA GLY A 153 -6.09 -19.90 -0.43
C GLY A 153 -6.26 -18.38 -0.28
N GLU A 154 -7.48 -17.95 0.06
CA GLU A 154 -7.84 -16.52 0.19
C GLU A 154 -7.01 -15.80 1.26
N GLN A 155 -6.82 -16.41 2.44
CA GLN A 155 -6.04 -15.85 3.54
C GLN A 155 -4.56 -15.76 3.19
N GLY A 156 -4.04 -16.76 2.50
CA GLY A 156 -2.66 -16.82 2.08
C GLY A 156 -2.30 -15.71 1.10
N ILE A 157 -3.18 -15.36 0.16
CA ILE A 157 -2.95 -14.21 -0.74
C ILE A 157 -2.85 -12.90 0.03
N TYR A 158 -3.75 -12.64 0.97
CA TYR A 158 -3.75 -11.41 1.74
C TYR A 158 -2.50 -11.28 2.62
N LEU A 159 -2.04 -12.39 3.20
CA LEU A 159 -0.75 -12.43 3.90
C LEU A 159 0.42 -12.20 2.95
N GLY A 160 0.40 -12.77 1.75
CA GLY A 160 1.41 -12.52 0.71
C GLY A 160 1.48 -11.05 0.29
N ILE A 161 0.35 -10.39 0.14
CA ILE A 161 0.27 -8.95 -0.15
C ILE A 161 0.79 -8.14 1.04
N LEU A 162 0.41 -8.48 2.26
CA LEU A 162 0.91 -7.84 3.47
C LEU A 162 2.44 -7.91 3.56
N LEU A 163 3.01 -9.10 3.42
CA LEU A 163 4.46 -9.31 3.46
C LEU A 163 5.21 -8.54 2.37
N ALA A 164 4.60 -8.37 1.21
CA ALA A 164 5.18 -7.57 0.12
C ALA A 164 5.11 -6.05 0.38
N ASN A 165 4.29 -5.62 1.31
CA ASN A 165 4.15 -4.21 1.72
C ASN A 165 5.03 -3.85 2.93
N LEU A 166 5.56 -4.86 3.65
CA LEU A 166 6.53 -4.69 4.74
C LEU A 166 7.97 -4.60 4.23
#